data_429911c28eeaa8215de794ea90d9f29b
#
_entry.id   429911c28eeaa8215de794ea90d9f29b
#
_cell.length_a   1.000
_cell.length_b   1.000
_cell.length_c   1.000
_cell.angle_alpha   90.00
_cell.angle_beta   90.00
_cell.angle_gamma   90.00
#
_symmetry.space_group_name_H-M   'P 1'
#
loop_
_entity.id
_entity.type
_entity.pdbx_description
1 polymer ?
#
loop_
_entity_poly.entity_id
_entity_poly.type
_entity_poly.pdbx_seq_one_letter_code
_entity_poly.pdbx_strand_id
1 'polypeptide(L)'
;MKIFITSLITTIATSLLFPASSAAECQGSQNLPSQQFFVAFPHNSHEISESEQIRIGRWVSAMNSDYPIQNWITIIGSASKIEADPERLATMRASATAKVVIDDGLINAPFQIKTQIYPANSAAGSTSETREVTIQVSPGCLDNCCTGH
;
A
#
# COMPACT_ATOMS: atom_id res chain seq x y z
N MET A 1 69.27 53.34 -1.92
CA MET A 1 69.05 52.15 -2.76
C MET A 1 67.99 51.29 -2.02
N LYS A 2 66.71 51.37 -2.42
CA LYS A 2 65.58 50.66 -1.78
C LYS A 2 65.20 49.46 -2.67
N ILE A 3 65.37 48.28 -2.12
CA ILE A 3 65.01 47.01 -2.80
C ILE A 3 63.58 46.69 -2.40
N PHE A 4 62.65 46.70 -3.37
CA PHE A 4 61.28 46.23 -3.20
C PHE A 4 61.22 44.71 -3.55
N ILE A 5 60.97 43.94 -2.54
CA ILE A 5 60.68 42.49 -2.74
C ILE A 5 59.17 42.31 -2.93
N THR A 6 58.77 42.02 -4.15
CA THR A 6 57.37 41.68 -4.49
C THR A 6 57.12 40.22 -4.20
N SER A 7 56.32 39.94 -3.17
CA SER A 7 55.91 38.59 -2.82
C SER A 7 54.73 38.17 -3.70
N LEU A 8 54.90 37.14 -4.53
CA LEU A 8 53.90 36.57 -5.39
C LEU A 8 53.17 35.46 -4.62
N ILE A 9 51.93 35.72 -4.18
CA ILE A 9 51.07 34.71 -3.53
C ILE A 9 50.36 33.94 -4.59
N THR A 10 50.76 32.67 -4.79
CA THR A 10 50.11 31.73 -5.69
C THR A 10 48.97 31.02 -4.95
N THR A 11 47.74 31.41 -5.24
CA THR A 11 46.53 30.75 -4.70
C THR A 11 46.26 29.47 -5.46
N ILE A 12 46.48 28.31 -4.85
CA ILE A 12 46.12 27.01 -5.39
C ILE A 12 44.62 26.77 -5.09
N ALA A 13 43.78 26.91 -6.09
CA ALA A 13 42.38 26.54 -6.03
C ALA A 13 42.24 25.03 -6.12
N THR A 14 42.01 24.37 -4.99
CA THR A 14 41.74 22.93 -4.92
C THR A 14 40.27 22.72 -5.28
N SER A 15 39.98 22.34 -6.52
CA SER A 15 38.64 21.94 -6.96
C SER A 15 38.33 20.57 -6.37
N LEU A 16 37.43 20.54 -5.36
CA LEU A 16 36.83 19.35 -4.81
C LEU A 16 35.83 18.80 -5.85
N LEU A 17 36.28 17.84 -6.65
CA LEU A 17 35.40 16.98 -7.48
C LEU A 17 34.62 16.06 -6.55
N PHE A 18 33.41 16.44 -6.18
CA PHE A 18 32.44 15.50 -5.58
C PHE A 18 31.99 14.53 -6.69
N PRO A 19 32.19 13.22 -6.52
CA PRO A 19 31.56 12.28 -7.44
C PRO A 19 30.05 12.42 -7.27
N ALA A 20 29.36 12.90 -8.29
CA ALA A 20 27.93 12.78 -8.38
C ALA A 20 27.60 11.28 -8.44
N SER A 21 27.14 10.72 -7.31
CA SER A 21 26.52 9.40 -7.32
C SER A 21 25.30 9.49 -8.22
N SER A 22 25.43 9.09 -9.47
CA SER A 22 24.30 8.83 -10.33
C SER A 22 23.55 7.65 -9.71
N ALA A 23 22.45 7.94 -8.99
CA ALA A 23 21.49 6.91 -8.65
C ALA A 23 21.12 6.21 -9.96
N ALA A 24 21.43 4.93 -10.08
CA ALA A 24 21.10 4.17 -11.27
C ALA A 24 19.58 4.26 -11.45
N GLU A 25 19.16 4.85 -12.58
CA GLU A 25 17.76 5.00 -12.89
C GLU A 25 17.14 3.61 -13.03
N CYS A 26 16.09 3.32 -12.27
CA CYS A 26 15.42 2.04 -12.31
C CYS A 26 14.79 1.82 -13.69
N GLN A 27 15.25 0.81 -14.44
CA GLN A 27 14.69 0.46 -15.76
C GLN A 27 13.41 -0.38 -15.66
N GLY A 28 13.00 -0.76 -14.45
CA GLY A 28 11.79 -1.54 -14.19
C GLY A 28 10.67 -0.73 -13.54
N SER A 29 9.60 -1.41 -13.16
CA SER A 29 8.52 -0.86 -12.34
C SER A 29 8.96 -0.75 -10.88
N GLN A 30 8.48 0.26 -10.16
CA GLN A 30 8.66 0.35 -8.70
C GLN A 30 7.80 -0.66 -7.94
N ASN A 31 6.76 -1.19 -8.56
CA ASN A 31 5.81 -2.11 -7.95
C ASN A 31 5.57 -3.33 -8.83
N LEU A 32 5.35 -4.48 -8.19
CA LEU A 32 4.73 -5.64 -8.81
C LEU A 32 3.21 -5.42 -8.94
N PRO A 33 2.50 -6.24 -9.73
CA PRO A 33 1.04 -6.19 -9.81
C PRO A 33 0.40 -6.30 -8.42
N SER A 34 -0.59 -5.46 -8.16
CA SER A 34 -1.34 -5.49 -6.89
C SER A 34 -2.02 -6.83 -6.69
N GLN A 35 -1.97 -7.32 -5.45
CA GLN A 35 -2.67 -8.50 -5.00
C GLN A 35 -3.95 -8.09 -4.28
N GLN A 36 -5.05 -8.77 -4.57
CA GLN A 36 -6.36 -8.44 -4.00
C GLN A 36 -7.00 -9.65 -3.35
N PHE A 37 -7.73 -9.40 -2.28
CA PHE A 37 -8.56 -10.38 -1.60
C PHE A 37 -9.89 -9.73 -1.20
N PHE A 38 -10.96 -10.51 -1.31
CA PHE A 38 -12.32 -10.05 -1.05
C PHE A 38 -12.90 -10.78 0.15
N VAL A 39 -13.42 -10.00 1.10
CA VAL A 39 -14.08 -10.48 2.32
C VAL A 39 -15.56 -10.16 2.21
N ALA A 40 -16.41 -11.18 2.19
CA ALA A 40 -17.86 -11.03 2.07
C ALA A 40 -18.52 -10.79 3.42
N PHE A 41 -19.56 -9.95 3.43
CA PHE A 41 -20.37 -9.65 4.61
C PHE A 41 -21.84 -9.93 4.36
N PRO A 42 -22.59 -10.39 5.40
CA PRO A 42 -24.04 -10.43 5.34
C PRO A 42 -24.64 -9.03 5.20
N HIS A 43 -25.89 -8.98 4.70
CA HIS A 43 -26.64 -7.74 4.61
C HIS A 43 -26.78 -7.07 6.00
N ASN A 44 -26.56 -5.77 6.06
CA ASN A 44 -26.58 -4.97 7.30
C ASN A 44 -25.63 -5.45 8.42
N SER A 45 -24.62 -6.25 8.10
CA SER A 45 -23.64 -6.76 9.07
C SER A 45 -22.24 -6.31 8.74
N HIS A 46 -21.42 -6.16 9.77
CA HIS A 46 -19.97 -5.94 9.70
C HIS A 46 -19.19 -7.06 10.43
N GLU A 47 -19.89 -8.14 10.79
CA GLU A 47 -19.27 -9.29 11.44
C GLU A 47 -18.61 -10.20 10.40
N ILE A 48 -17.34 -10.55 10.64
CA ILE A 48 -16.57 -11.46 9.81
C ILE A 48 -16.84 -12.87 10.29
N SER A 49 -17.35 -13.73 9.44
CA SER A 49 -17.58 -15.15 9.78
C SER A 49 -16.27 -15.89 10.04
N GLU A 50 -16.33 -16.96 10.81
CA GLU A 50 -15.15 -17.79 11.10
C GLU A 50 -14.50 -18.32 9.81
N SER A 51 -15.31 -18.71 8.81
CA SER A 51 -14.80 -19.15 7.52
C SER A 51 -14.03 -18.05 6.77
N GLU A 52 -14.50 -16.78 6.84
CA GLU A 52 -13.79 -15.65 6.26
C GLU A 52 -12.50 -15.36 7.04
N GLN A 53 -12.51 -15.44 8.37
CA GLN A 53 -11.29 -15.25 9.17
C GLN A 53 -10.21 -16.28 8.80
N ILE A 54 -10.57 -17.55 8.63
CA ILE A 54 -9.65 -18.60 8.18
C ILE A 54 -9.10 -18.31 6.77
N ARG A 55 -9.96 -17.83 5.85
CA ARG A 55 -9.54 -17.45 4.49
C ARG A 55 -8.57 -16.28 4.51
N ILE A 56 -8.84 -15.26 5.32
CA ILE A 56 -7.97 -14.09 5.50
C ILE A 56 -6.59 -14.55 6.01
N GLY A 57 -6.54 -15.34 7.08
CA GLY A 57 -5.28 -15.80 7.67
C GLY A 57 -4.40 -16.58 6.69
N ARG A 58 -5.01 -17.46 5.87
CA ARG A 58 -4.28 -18.18 4.81
C ARG A 58 -3.72 -17.22 3.75
N TRP A 59 -4.53 -16.26 3.32
CA TRP A 59 -4.12 -15.29 2.32
C TRP A 59 -3.01 -14.36 2.84
N VAL A 60 -3.12 -13.88 4.09
CA VAL A 60 -2.09 -13.07 4.75
C VAL A 60 -0.77 -13.83 4.85
N SER A 61 -0.82 -15.10 5.23
CA SER A 61 0.38 -15.94 5.29
C SER A 61 1.06 -16.08 3.93
N ALA A 62 0.28 -16.29 2.85
CA ALA A 62 0.79 -16.33 1.49
C ALA A 62 1.39 -14.98 1.07
N MET A 63 0.71 -13.85 1.36
CA MET A 63 1.21 -12.52 1.03
C MET A 63 2.55 -12.22 1.70
N ASN A 64 2.71 -12.56 2.96
CA ASN A 64 3.96 -12.32 3.68
C ASN A 64 5.10 -13.24 3.20
N SER A 65 4.77 -14.46 2.73
CA SER A 65 5.73 -15.40 2.16
C SER A 65 6.18 -15.01 0.76
N ASP A 66 5.21 -14.71 -0.12
CA ASP A 66 5.45 -14.48 -1.54
C ASP A 66 5.91 -13.04 -1.83
N TYR A 67 5.50 -12.10 -0.98
CA TYR A 67 5.79 -10.67 -1.12
C TYR A 67 6.30 -10.08 0.20
N PRO A 68 7.54 -10.39 0.61
CA PRO A 68 8.12 -9.88 1.86
C PRO A 68 8.32 -8.36 1.85
N ILE A 69 8.43 -7.74 0.68
CA ILE A 69 8.48 -6.29 0.50
C ILE A 69 7.12 -5.81 0.02
N GLN A 70 6.49 -4.95 0.80
CA GLN A 70 5.18 -4.38 0.52
C GLN A 70 5.26 -2.86 0.65
N ASN A 71 4.71 -2.12 -0.31
CA ASN A 71 4.79 -0.67 -0.33
C ASN A 71 3.63 -0.02 0.43
N TRP A 72 2.39 -0.54 0.25
CA TRP A 72 1.20 -0.13 0.99
C TRP A 72 0.12 -1.20 0.95
N ILE A 73 -0.77 -1.09 1.92
CA ILE A 73 -1.96 -1.93 2.06
C ILE A 73 -3.17 -1.01 2.06
N THR A 74 -4.10 -1.23 1.14
CA THR A 74 -5.36 -0.49 1.10
C THR A 74 -6.52 -1.42 1.45
N ILE A 75 -7.39 -0.98 2.36
CA ILE A 75 -8.61 -1.69 2.74
C ILE A 75 -9.79 -0.83 2.36
N ILE A 76 -10.66 -1.32 1.49
CA ILE A 76 -11.81 -0.61 0.96
C ILE A 76 -13.07 -1.30 1.44
N GLY A 77 -13.77 -0.68 2.39
CA GLY A 77 -15.07 -1.18 2.88
C GLY A 77 -16.19 -0.71 1.98
N SER A 78 -17.07 -1.63 1.57
CA SER A 78 -18.20 -1.34 0.71
C SER A 78 -19.54 -1.53 1.41
N ALA A 79 -20.51 -0.68 1.07
CA ALA A 79 -21.92 -0.84 1.42
C ALA A 79 -22.81 -0.30 0.29
N SER A 80 -24.06 -0.73 0.25
CA SER A 80 -25.06 -0.23 -0.69
C SER A 80 -26.01 0.74 0.02
N LYS A 81 -26.52 1.71 -0.70
CA LYS A 81 -27.58 2.64 -0.19
C LYS A 81 -28.88 1.95 0.19
N ILE A 82 -29.07 0.68 -0.12
CA ILE A 82 -30.19 -0.13 0.37
C ILE A 82 -29.97 -0.71 1.77
N GLU A 83 -28.75 -0.61 2.30
CA GLU A 83 -28.41 -1.05 3.66
C GLU A 83 -28.64 0.06 4.68
N ALA A 84 -28.80 -0.31 5.94
CA ALA A 84 -28.97 0.64 7.03
C ALA A 84 -27.63 1.37 7.32
N ASP A 85 -27.66 2.71 7.33
CA ASP A 85 -26.49 3.56 7.61
C ASP A 85 -25.24 3.12 6.81
N PRO A 86 -25.29 3.19 5.47
CA PRO A 86 -24.27 2.56 4.61
C PRO A 86 -22.88 3.15 4.82
N GLU A 87 -22.74 4.43 5.09
CA GLU A 87 -21.45 5.10 5.34
C GLU A 87 -20.77 4.53 6.60
N ARG A 88 -21.54 4.39 7.67
CA ARG A 88 -21.07 3.79 8.91
C ARG A 88 -20.77 2.32 8.72
N LEU A 89 -21.64 1.59 8.03
CA LEU A 89 -21.47 0.16 7.79
C LEU A 89 -20.21 -0.15 6.97
N ALA A 90 -19.95 0.60 5.89
CA ALA A 90 -18.72 0.48 5.11
C ALA A 90 -17.47 0.71 5.97
N THR A 91 -17.50 1.73 6.83
CA THR A 91 -16.40 2.02 7.75
C THR A 91 -16.19 0.89 8.77
N MET A 92 -17.25 0.36 9.33
CA MET A 92 -17.18 -0.74 10.31
C MET A 92 -16.64 -2.03 9.68
N ARG A 93 -17.07 -2.35 8.45
CA ARG A 93 -16.54 -3.50 7.67
C ARG A 93 -15.05 -3.35 7.40
N ALA A 94 -14.62 -2.18 6.92
CA ALA A 94 -13.21 -1.92 6.68
C ALA A 94 -12.37 -2.03 7.96
N SER A 95 -12.85 -1.47 9.07
CA SER A 95 -12.16 -1.51 10.36
C SER A 95 -12.09 -2.93 10.93
N ALA A 96 -13.18 -3.71 10.83
CA ALA A 96 -13.18 -5.10 11.27
C ALA A 96 -12.17 -5.94 10.47
N THR A 97 -12.14 -5.75 9.14
CA THR A 97 -11.19 -6.43 8.27
C THR A 97 -9.75 -6.00 8.57
N ALA A 98 -9.50 -4.70 8.76
CA ALA A 98 -8.18 -4.18 9.11
C ALA A 98 -7.65 -4.83 10.39
N LYS A 99 -8.52 -4.96 11.41
CA LYS A 99 -8.13 -5.62 12.65
C LYS A 99 -7.70 -7.07 12.42
N VAL A 100 -8.47 -7.85 11.68
CA VAL A 100 -8.15 -9.27 11.43
C VAL A 100 -6.85 -9.41 10.65
N VAL A 101 -6.64 -8.65 9.58
CA VAL A 101 -5.40 -8.76 8.79
C VAL A 101 -4.16 -8.32 9.57
N ILE A 102 -4.28 -7.35 10.47
CA ILE A 102 -3.19 -6.93 11.37
C ILE A 102 -2.91 -8.02 12.40
N ASP A 103 -3.95 -8.58 13.02
CA ASP A 103 -3.82 -9.66 14.00
C ASP A 103 -3.17 -10.92 13.35
N ASP A 104 -3.43 -11.17 12.08
CA ASP A 104 -2.83 -12.25 11.28
C ASP A 104 -1.41 -11.92 10.77
N GLY A 105 -0.90 -10.72 11.03
CA GLY A 105 0.49 -10.34 10.74
C GLY A 105 0.73 -9.62 9.41
N LEU A 106 -0.30 -9.08 8.76
CA LEU A 106 -0.12 -8.22 7.59
C LEU A 106 0.25 -6.79 8.06
N ILE A 107 1.53 -6.59 8.37
CA ILE A 107 2.04 -5.35 9.00
C ILE A 107 3.29 -4.77 8.31
N ASN A 108 3.66 -5.31 7.15
CA ASN A 108 4.92 -4.95 6.48
C ASN A 108 4.87 -3.61 5.72
N ALA A 109 3.70 -2.96 5.65
CA ALA A 109 3.51 -1.70 4.94
C ALA A 109 2.49 -0.78 5.62
N PRO A 110 2.49 0.52 5.31
CA PRO A 110 1.47 1.45 5.77
C PRO A 110 0.07 1.07 5.30
N PHE A 111 -0.93 1.29 6.17
CA PHE A 111 -2.34 1.05 5.88
C PHE A 111 -3.05 2.31 5.41
N GLN A 112 -3.93 2.13 4.42
CA GLN A 112 -4.90 3.12 4.00
C GLN A 112 -6.30 2.50 4.04
N ILE A 113 -7.22 3.13 4.79
CA ILE A 113 -8.63 2.71 4.84
C ILE A 113 -9.44 3.66 3.98
N LYS A 114 -10.28 3.09 3.13
CA LYS A 114 -11.23 3.79 2.25
C LYS A 114 -12.63 3.19 2.40
N THR A 115 -13.63 3.94 1.99
CA THR A 115 -15.00 3.46 1.90
C THR A 115 -15.57 3.72 0.51
N GLN A 116 -16.50 2.86 0.08
CA GLN A 116 -17.22 2.96 -1.17
C GLN A 116 -18.69 2.68 -0.93
N ILE A 117 -19.56 3.60 -1.37
CA ILE A 117 -21.01 3.44 -1.27
C ILE A 117 -21.61 3.27 -2.66
N TYR A 118 -22.27 2.14 -2.86
CA TYR A 118 -22.92 1.83 -4.12
C TYR A 118 -24.34 2.41 -4.16
N PRO A 119 -24.76 3.04 -5.26
CA PRO A 119 -26.12 3.51 -5.43
C PRO A 119 -27.14 2.36 -5.39
N ALA A 120 -28.32 2.62 -4.87
CA ALA A 120 -29.38 1.61 -4.75
C ALA A 120 -29.87 1.04 -6.09
N ASN A 121 -29.75 1.80 -7.16
CA ASN A 121 -30.19 1.45 -8.52
C ASN A 121 -29.05 0.98 -9.43
N SER A 122 -27.85 0.79 -8.92
CA SER A 122 -26.77 0.23 -9.72
C SER A 122 -26.98 -1.26 -9.94
N ALA A 123 -26.55 -1.78 -11.10
CA ALA A 123 -26.57 -3.22 -11.37
C ALA A 123 -25.80 -4.01 -10.29
N ALA A 124 -24.77 -3.39 -9.71
CA ALA A 124 -24.02 -3.91 -8.58
C ALA A 124 -24.79 -3.81 -7.25
N GLY A 125 -25.81 -2.96 -7.12
CA GLY A 125 -26.49 -2.67 -5.85
C GLY A 125 -27.19 -3.86 -5.19
N SER A 126 -27.42 -4.95 -5.94
CA SER A 126 -28.00 -6.20 -5.44
C SER A 126 -27.00 -7.36 -5.37
N THR A 127 -25.74 -7.15 -5.77
CA THR A 127 -24.71 -8.18 -5.80
C THR A 127 -23.92 -8.28 -4.49
N SER A 128 -23.18 -9.37 -4.30
CA SER A 128 -22.25 -9.53 -3.18
C SER A 128 -21.17 -8.46 -3.15
N GLU A 129 -20.75 -7.94 -4.32
CA GLU A 129 -19.71 -6.93 -4.47
C GLU A 129 -19.97 -5.67 -3.66
N THR A 130 -21.24 -5.28 -3.47
CA THR A 130 -21.59 -4.10 -2.65
C THR A 130 -21.44 -4.34 -1.15
N ARG A 131 -21.23 -5.57 -0.74
CA ARG A 131 -21.09 -6.01 0.65
C ARG A 131 -19.74 -6.67 0.92
N GLU A 132 -18.75 -6.29 0.15
CA GLU A 132 -17.38 -6.80 0.29
C GLU A 132 -16.44 -5.76 0.86
N VAL A 133 -15.40 -6.23 1.50
CA VAL A 133 -14.19 -5.44 1.75
C VAL A 133 -13.10 -5.96 0.84
N THR A 134 -12.52 -5.06 0.07
CA THR A 134 -11.33 -5.36 -0.73
C THR A 134 -10.09 -5.06 0.08
N ILE A 135 -9.23 -6.05 0.26
CA ILE A 135 -7.87 -5.89 0.77
C ILE A 135 -6.97 -5.86 -0.46
N GLN A 136 -6.19 -4.81 -0.61
CA GLN A 136 -5.25 -4.64 -1.72
C GLN A 136 -3.85 -4.42 -1.16
N VAL A 137 -2.92 -5.30 -1.53
CA VAL A 137 -1.49 -5.16 -1.22
C VAL A 137 -0.76 -4.76 -2.49
N SER A 138 0.08 -3.73 -2.39
CA SER A 138 1.01 -3.33 -3.45
C SER A 138 2.39 -3.89 -3.12
N PRO A 139 2.81 -4.99 -3.74
CA PRO A 139 4.15 -5.53 -3.52
C PRO A 139 5.21 -4.64 -4.16
N GLY A 140 6.36 -4.61 -3.53
CA GLY A 140 7.54 -3.91 -4.04
C GLY A 140 8.71 -4.86 -4.29
N CYS A 141 9.84 -4.28 -4.66
CA CYS A 141 11.09 -4.99 -4.86
C CYS A 141 12.23 -4.29 -4.13
N LEU A 142 13.34 -4.99 -3.97
CA LEU A 142 14.58 -4.43 -3.43
C LEU A 142 14.95 -3.17 -4.23
N ASP A 143 15.41 -2.14 -3.51
CA ASP A 143 15.84 -0.86 -4.09
C ASP A 143 14.74 -0.13 -4.91
N ASN A 144 13.46 -0.45 -4.67
CA ASN A 144 12.33 0.07 -5.44
C ASN A 144 12.43 -0.18 -6.95
N CYS A 145 13.07 -1.27 -7.35
CA CYS A 145 13.24 -1.60 -8.74
C CYS A 145 12.85 -3.05 -9.02
N CYS A 146 11.64 -3.26 -9.52
CA CYS A 146 11.16 -4.55 -9.97
C CYS A 146 11.60 -4.77 -11.42
N THR A 147 12.66 -5.51 -11.65
CA THR A 147 13.00 -6.03 -12.97
C THR A 147 12.10 -7.24 -13.22
N GLY A 148 11.15 -7.09 -14.16
CA GLY A 148 10.23 -8.17 -14.50
C GLY A 148 10.94 -9.44 -14.94
N HIS A 149 10.51 -10.55 -14.33
CA HIS A 149 10.73 -11.91 -14.83
C HIS A 149 9.39 -12.46 -15.30
#